data_f031aec2be6600df62ec55d16069b9d9
#
_entry.id   f031aec2be6600df62ec55d16069b9d9
#
_cell.length_a   1.000
_cell.length_b   1.000
_cell.length_c   1.000
_cell.angle_alpha   90.00
_cell.angle_beta   90.00
_cell.angle_gamma   90.00
#
_symmetry.space_group_name_H-M   'P 1'
#
loop_
_entity.id
_entity.type
_entity.pdbx_description
1 polymer ?
#
loop_
_entity_poly.entity_id
_entity_poly.type
_entity_poly.pdbx_seq_one_letter_code
_entity_poly.pdbx_strand_id
1 'polypeptide(L)'
;MLLKLAILISGRGSNMKAILRAIKKQNIPIKPTVVISNMPSARGLRIARRLDTKTEIVESKGFQGSRWEYDQKIIGVLNKHGMTPKNSLICLAGFMRILSPEFIKIYKNRILNIHPAILPSFPGLNAQKRAVDSGARYSGCTVHFVDEGIDTGPILVQKVVKVRSDDTEETLAKRILAKEHKAYPEAVRLIAEKKISVIGRKVKILS
;
A
#
# COMPACT_ATOMS: atom_id res chain seq x y z
N MET A 1 -11.83 -20.13 -2.22
CA MET A 1 -10.39 -20.07 -1.88
C MET A 1 -10.12 -18.74 -1.20
N LEU A 2 -9.43 -18.72 -0.06
CA LEU A 2 -9.12 -17.49 0.68
C LEU A 2 -8.09 -16.65 -0.11
N LEU A 3 -8.34 -15.32 -0.20
CA LEU A 3 -7.42 -14.40 -0.86
C LEU A 3 -6.10 -14.34 -0.07
N LYS A 4 -4.96 -14.37 -0.77
CA LYS A 4 -3.60 -14.28 -0.19
C LYS A 4 -3.11 -12.84 -0.23
N LEU A 5 -2.48 -12.38 0.84
CA LEU A 5 -1.95 -11.02 0.96
C LEU A 5 -0.43 -11.02 0.91
N ALA A 6 0.14 -10.24 0.00
CA ALA A 6 1.52 -9.80 0.04
C ALA A 6 1.59 -8.32 0.42
N ILE A 7 2.59 -7.95 1.23
CA ILE A 7 2.83 -6.55 1.58
C ILE A 7 4.26 -6.19 1.23
N LEU A 8 4.44 -5.19 0.37
CA LEU A 8 5.74 -4.69 -0.05
C LEU A 8 6.11 -3.47 0.79
N ILE A 9 7.33 -3.47 1.32
CA ILE A 9 7.85 -2.41 2.21
C ILE A 9 9.29 -2.03 1.85
N SER A 10 9.72 -0.81 2.24
CA SER A 10 11.13 -0.40 2.15
C SER A 10 11.73 0.03 3.49
N GLY A 11 10.93 0.15 4.56
CA GLY A 11 11.41 0.75 5.80
C GLY A 11 10.68 0.32 7.07
N ARG A 12 10.11 1.29 7.80
CA ARG A 12 9.53 1.11 9.15
C ARG A 12 8.40 0.09 9.23
N GLY A 13 7.59 -0.06 8.20
CA GLY A 13 6.49 -1.03 8.14
C GLY A 13 5.30 -0.73 9.06
N SER A 14 5.03 0.55 9.36
CA SER A 14 3.94 0.93 10.27
C SER A 14 2.56 0.59 9.70
N ASN A 15 2.32 0.87 8.41
CA ASN A 15 1.09 0.52 7.70
C ASN A 15 0.94 -1.00 7.57
N MET A 16 2.01 -1.73 7.22
CA MET A 16 2.03 -3.20 7.23
C MET A 16 1.61 -3.75 8.61
N LYS A 17 2.18 -3.21 9.70
CA LYS A 17 1.82 -3.61 11.06
C LYS A 17 0.34 -3.37 11.36
N ALA A 18 -0.21 -2.23 10.92
CA ALA A 18 -1.62 -1.90 11.10
C ALA A 18 -2.52 -2.90 10.36
N ILE A 19 -2.20 -3.24 9.10
CA ILE A 19 -2.92 -4.23 8.31
C ILE A 19 -2.89 -5.60 8.99
N LEU A 20 -1.69 -6.12 9.31
CA LEU A 20 -1.56 -7.46 9.91
C LEU A 20 -2.29 -7.60 11.26
N ARG A 21 -2.22 -6.55 12.11
CA ARG A 21 -2.97 -6.54 13.38
C ARG A 21 -4.48 -6.50 13.17
N ALA A 22 -4.96 -5.71 12.22
CA ALA A 22 -6.38 -5.63 11.92
C ALA A 22 -6.93 -6.96 11.39
N ILE A 23 -6.19 -7.64 10.52
CA ILE A 23 -6.58 -8.96 10.00
C ILE A 23 -6.83 -9.93 11.16
N LYS A 24 -5.90 -10.00 12.11
CA LYS A 24 -6.03 -10.90 13.29
C LYS A 24 -7.17 -10.45 14.22
N LYS A 25 -7.25 -9.13 14.53
CA LYS A 25 -8.22 -8.61 15.51
C LYS A 25 -9.67 -8.61 14.99
N GLN A 26 -9.87 -8.39 13.69
CA GLN A 26 -11.18 -8.21 13.07
C GLN A 26 -11.61 -9.42 12.22
N ASN A 27 -10.85 -10.51 12.25
CA ASN A 27 -11.10 -11.73 11.46
C ASN A 27 -11.34 -11.46 9.98
N ILE A 28 -10.55 -10.54 9.39
CA ILE A 28 -10.68 -10.21 7.97
C ILE A 28 -10.37 -11.47 7.13
N PRO A 29 -11.25 -11.88 6.18
CA PRO A 29 -11.13 -13.15 5.45
C PRO A 29 -10.05 -13.08 4.35
N ILE A 30 -8.80 -12.80 4.74
CA ILE A 30 -7.60 -12.77 3.90
C ILE A 30 -6.43 -13.41 4.63
N LYS A 31 -5.60 -14.17 3.91
CA LYS A 31 -4.42 -14.84 4.48
C LYS A 31 -3.17 -13.98 4.32
N PRO A 32 -2.59 -13.39 5.38
CA PRO A 32 -1.25 -12.84 5.32
C PRO A 32 -0.28 -13.94 4.87
N THR A 33 0.41 -13.72 3.75
CA THR A 33 1.22 -14.77 3.12
C THR A 33 2.70 -14.43 3.17
N VAL A 34 3.07 -13.23 2.76
CA VAL A 34 4.48 -12.80 2.73
C VAL A 34 4.59 -11.28 2.83
N VAL A 35 5.62 -10.83 3.54
CA VAL A 35 6.10 -9.44 3.49
C VAL A 35 7.41 -9.42 2.71
N ILE A 36 7.46 -8.62 1.65
CA ILE A 36 8.63 -8.50 0.78
C ILE A 36 9.26 -7.12 1.01
N SER A 37 10.56 -7.07 1.20
CA SER A 37 11.29 -5.81 1.27
C SER A 37 12.38 -5.73 0.21
N ASN A 38 12.54 -4.52 -0.38
CA ASN A 38 13.68 -4.22 -1.24
C ASN A 38 14.92 -3.76 -0.46
N MET A 39 14.80 -3.63 0.86
CA MET A 39 15.88 -3.21 1.77
C MET A 39 16.07 -4.27 2.85
N PRO A 40 17.26 -4.94 2.90
CA PRO A 40 17.55 -5.94 3.94
C PRO A 40 17.44 -5.39 5.36
N SER A 41 17.81 -4.12 5.55
CA SER A 41 17.77 -3.40 6.84
C SER A 41 16.39 -2.91 7.27
N ALA A 42 15.33 -3.15 6.48
CA ALA A 42 14.00 -2.66 6.78
C ALA A 42 13.48 -3.19 8.12
N ARG A 43 13.20 -2.27 9.06
CA ARG A 43 12.67 -2.62 10.41
C ARG A 43 11.35 -3.38 10.34
N GLY A 44 10.58 -3.15 9.28
CA GLY A 44 9.32 -3.84 9.02
C GLY A 44 9.47 -5.36 8.93
N LEU A 45 10.56 -5.89 8.41
CA LEU A 45 10.81 -7.35 8.33
C LEU A 45 10.79 -8.01 9.72
N ARG A 46 11.44 -7.40 10.71
CA ARG A 46 11.41 -7.90 12.09
C ARG A 46 10.01 -7.83 12.70
N ILE A 47 9.24 -6.79 12.38
CA ILE A 47 7.86 -6.65 12.83
C ILE A 47 6.97 -7.73 12.20
N ALA A 48 7.12 -8.01 10.91
CA ALA A 48 6.37 -9.04 10.20
C ALA A 48 6.59 -10.43 10.81
N ARG A 49 7.85 -10.80 11.08
CA ARG A 49 8.20 -12.07 11.74
C ARG A 49 7.56 -12.22 13.12
N ARG A 50 7.54 -11.14 13.93
CA ARG A 50 6.87 -11.12 15.25
C ARG A 50 5.33 -11.23 15.15
N LEU A 51 4.77 -11.01 13.98
CA LEU A 51 3.35 -11.16 13.66
C LEU A 51 3.08 -12.42 12.83
N ASP A 52 3.97 -13.42 12.92
CA ASP A 52 3.85 -14.74 12.28
C ASP A 52 3.68 -14.68 10.76
N THR A 53 4.24 -13.64 10.12
CA THR A 53 4.18 -13.49 8.66
C THR A 53 5.55 -13.76 8.05
N LYS A 54 5.61 -14.62 7.03
CA LYS A 54 6.83 -14.92 6.28
C LYS A 54 7.42 -13.65 5.67
N THR A 55 8.74 -13.59 5.58
CA THR A 55 9.46 -12.43 5.03
C THR A 55 10.43 -12.87 3.95
N GLU A 56 10.51 -12.10 2.87
CA GLU A 56 11.47 -12.29 1.78
C GLU A 56 12.15 -10.95 1.48
N ILE A 57 13.36 -11.02 0.93
CA ILE A 57 14.12 -9.85 0.52
C ILE A 57 14.38 -9.96 -0.97
N VAL A 58 14.00 -8.93 -1.71
CA VAL A 58 14.36 -8.72 -3.10
C VAL A 58 15.15 -7.42 -3.14
N GLU A 59 16.45 -7.50 -2.87
CA GLU A 59 17.30 -6.31 -2.72
C GLU A 59 17.34 -5.49 -4.00
N SER A 60 17.20 -4.16 -3.87
CA SER A 60 17.25 -3.24 -4.99
C SER A 60 18.54 -2.43 -5.07
N LYS A 61 19.33 -2.40 -4.00
CA LYS A 61 20.63 -1.70 -3.99
C LYS A 61 21.60 -2.41 -4.92
N GLY A 62 22.20 -1.66 -5.84
CA GLY A 62 23.14 -2.21 -6.83
C GLY A 62 22.50 -3.02 -7.98
N PHE A 63 21.17 -3.10 -8.05
CA PHE A 63 20.50 -3.77 -9.17
C PHE A 63 20.62 -2.94 -10.45
N GLN A 64 21.22 -3.51 -11.50
CA GLN A 64 21.53 -2.85 -12.78
C GLN A 64 20.48 -3.09 -13.88
N GLY A 65 19.50 -3.95 -13.64
CA GLY A 65 18.47 -4.28 -14.64
C GLY A 65 17.32 -3.26 -14.70
N SER A 66 16.46 -3.46 -15.66
CA SER A 66 15.22 -2.68 -15.84
C SER A 66 14.26 -2.86 -14.66
N ARG A 67 13.24 -2.00 -14.58
CA ARG A 67 12.15 -2.17 -13.59
C ARG A 67 11.44 -3.51 -13.76
N TRP A 68 11.22 -3.95 -15.00
CA TRP A 68 10.59 -5.22 -15.28
C TRP A 68 11.41 -6.42 -14.79
N GLU A 69 12.71 -6.46 -15.06
CA GLU A 69 13.58 -7.54 -14.57
C GLU A 69 13.63 -7.59 -13.03
N TYR A 70 13.55 -6.45 -12.36
CA TYR A 70 13.42 -6.43 -10.92
C TYR A 70 12.07 -6.97 -10.46
N ASP A 71 10.99 -6.56 -11.09
CA ASP A 71 9.63 -6.99 -10.75
C ASP A 71 9.40 -8.48 -11.02
N GLN A 72 10.08 -9.06 -12.02
CA GLN A 72 10.09 -10.51 -12.22
C GLN A 72 10.63 -11.28 -11.00
N LYS A 73 11.62 -10.72 -10.29
CA LYS A 73 12.08 -11.31 -9.01
C LYS A 73 10.99 -11.28 -7.95
N ILE A 74 10.23 -10.20 -7.87
CA ILE A 74 9.06 -10.12 -6.97
C ILE A 74 8.02 -11.17 -7.36
N ILE A 75 7.72 -11.32 -8.65
CA ILE A 75 6.80 -12.35 -9.16
C ILE A 75 7.29 -13.75 -8.78
N GLY A 76 8.59 -14.03 -8.92
CA GLY A 76 9.19 -15.30 -8.49
C GLY A 76 8.94 -15.60 -7.02
N VAL A 77 9.08 -14.59 -6.15
CA VAL A 77 8.75 -14.71 -4.71
C VAL A 77 7.26 -14.97 -4.52
N LEU A 78 6.38 -14.22 -5.18
CA LEU A 78 4.94 -14.42 -5.08
C LEU A 78 4.54 -15.86 -5.49
N ASN A 79 5.08 -16.35 -6.60
CA ASN A 79 4.85 -17.71 -7.11
C ASN A 79 5.35 -18.78 -6.13
N LYS A 80 6.54 -18.60 -5.52
CA LYS A 80 7.10 -19.48 -4.46
C LYS A 80 6.11 -19.64 -3.29
N HIS A 81 5.33 -18.61 -2.99
CA HIS A 81 4.29 -18.63 -1.95
C HIS A 81 2.90 -19.02 -2.50
N GLY A 82 2.81 -19.49 -3.73
CA GLY A 82 1.57 -19.92 -4.39
C GLY A 82 0.58 -18.75 -4.57
N MET A 83 1.09 -17.53 -4.76
CA MET A 83 0.32 -16.34 -5.06
C MET A 83 0.31 -16.11 -6.57
N THR A 84 -0.88 -15.97 -7.12
CA THR A 84 -1.13 -15.72 -8.54
C THR A 84 -2.00 -14.49 -8.71
N PRO A 85 -2.12 -13.88 -9.88
CA PRO A 85 -3.03 -12.76 -10.11
C PRO A 85 -4.49 -13.04 -9.72
N LYS A 86 -4.92 -14.30 -9.76
CA LYS A 86 -6.31 -14.69 -9.44
C LYS A 86 -6.59 -14.76 -7.94
N ASN A 87 -5.58 -15.06 -7.11
CA ASN A 87 -5.77 -15.34 -5.68
C ASN A 87 -5.02 -14.38 -4.75
N SER A 88 -4.43 -13.30 -5.25
CA SER A 88 -3.61 -12.39 -4.46
C SER A 88 -4.14 -10.97 -4.39
N LEU A 89 -3.83 -10.30 -3.29
CA LEU A 89 -3.83 -8.87 -3.10
C LEU A 89 -2.42 -8.44 -2.72
N ILE A 90 -1.90 -7.38 -3.32
CA ILE A 90 -0.58 -6.82 -3.07
C ILE A 90 -0.77 -5.42 -2.48
N CYS A 91 -0.22 -5.15 -1.31
CA CYS A 91 -0.27 -3.85 -0.67
C CYS A 91 1.12 -3.19 -0.65
N LEU A 92 1.25 -2.01 -1.25
CA LEU A 92 2.44 -1.19 -1.16
C LEU A 92 2.36 -0.35 0.12
N ALA A 93 3.11 -0.72 1.14
CA ALA A 93 3.08 -0.06 2.46
C ALA A 93 4.40 0.69 2.74
N GLY A 94 4.62 1.77 2.02
CA GLY A 94 5.89 2.50 2.02
C GLY A 94 6.97 1.76 1.22
N PHE A 95 6.61 1.24 0.07
CA PHE A 95 7.51 0.65 -0.90
C PHE A 95 8.05 1.73 -1.83
N MET A 96 9.35 2.00 -1.78
CA MET A 96 9.99 3.15 -2.42
C MET A 96 10.51 2.81 -3.84
N ARG A 97 9.79 1.99 -4.58
CA ARG A 97 10.08 1.71 -5.99
C ARG A 97 8.80 1.84 -6.81
N ILE A 98 8.97 2.33 -8.03
CA ILE A 98 7.89 2.36 -9.02
C ILE A 98 7.86 0.98 -9.71
N LEU A 99 6.72 0.35 -9.69
CA LEU A 99 6.48 -0.91 -10.40
C LEU A 99 6.45 -0.69 -11.92
N SER A 100 6.83 -1.71 -12.66
CA SER A 100 6.78 -1.67 -14.13
C SER A 100 5.33 -1.76 -14.63
N PRO A 101 5.04 -1.24 -15.84
CA PRO A 101 3.73 -1.37 -16.47
C PRO A 101 3.31 -2.84 -16.64
N GLU A 102 4.24 -3.73 -16.94
CA GLU A 102 4.02 -5.17 -17.11
C GLU A 102 3.54 -5.81 -15.80
N PHE A 103 4.18 -5.49 -14.67
CA PHE A 103 3.76 -5.96 -13.36
C PHE A 103 2.34 -5.47 -13.02
N ILE A 104 2.06 -4.20 -13.26
CA ILE A 104 0.75 -3.60 -13.03
C ILE A 104 -0.33 -4.27 -13.89
N LYS A 105 -0.03 -4.54 -15.16
CA LYS A 105 -0.93 -5.23 -16.09
C LYS A 105 -1.25 -6.66 -15.62
N ILE A 106 -0.23 -7.42 -15.19
CA ILE A 106 -0.39 -8.80 -14.66
C ILE A 106 -1.30 -8.80 -13.42
N TYR A 107 -1.09 -7.85 -12.50
CA TYR A 107 -1.82 -7.76 -11.24
C TYR A 107 -2.88 -6.63 -11.25
N LYS A 108 -3.49 -6.38 -12.41
CA LYS A 108 -4.52 -5.33 -12.58
C LYS A 108 -5.62 -5.47 -11.52
N ASN A 109 -5.95 -4.37 -10.85
CA ASN A 109 -6.93 -4.33 -9.75
C ASN A 109 -6.60 -5.28 -8.57
N ARG A 110 -5.31 -5.61 -8.39
CA ARG A 110 -4.80 -6.45 -7.30
C ARG A 110 -3.69 -5.76 -6.49
N ILE A 111 -3.32 -4.55 -6.86
CA ILE A 111 -2.28 -3.78 -6.18
C ILE A 111 -2.93 -2.55 -5.55
N LEU A 112 -2.73 -2.37 -4.26
CA LEU A 112 -3.11 -1.16 -3.52
C LEU A 112 -1.87 -0.37 -3.13
N ASN A 113 -2.01 0.95 -3.14
CA ASN A 113 -1.06 1.87 -2.54
C ASN A 113 -1.78 2.76 -1.52
N ILE A 114 -1.04 3.29 -0.54
CA ILE A 114 -1.50 4.35 0.35
C ILE A 114 -0.67 5.60 0.11
N HIS A 115 -1.36 6.69 -0.21
CA HIS A 115 -0.76 7.98 -0.47
C HIS A 115 -1.16 8.99 0.63
N PRO A 116 -0.21 9.78 1.18
CA PRO A 116 -0.48 10.65 2.32
C PRO A 116 -1.07 12.01 1.94
N ALA A 117 -2.05 12.02 1.03
CA ALA A 117 -2.87 13.17 0.67
C ALA A 117 -4.27 12.73 0.23
N ILE A 118 -5.17 13.70 0.07
CA ILE A 118 -6.51 13.48 -0.52
C ILE A 118 -6.38 13.61 -2.04
N LEU A 119 -6.15 12.49 -2.70
CA LEU A 119 -6.07 12.47 -4.17
C LEU A 119 -7.39 12.96 -4.80
N PRO A 120 -7.32 13.70 -5.91
CA PRO A 120 -6.16 13.93 -6.79
C PRO A 120 -5.21 15.07 -6.34
N SER A 121 -5.40 15.66 -5.16
CA SER A 121 -4.51 16.71 -4.66
C SER A 121 -3.17 16.13 -4.20
N PHE A 122 -2.09 16.82 -4.54
CA PHE A 122 -0.72 16.52 -4.10
C PHE A 122 -0.23 15.10 -4.43
N PRO A 123 -0.34 14.60 -5.68
CA PRO A 123 0.21 13.30 -6.06
C PRO A 123 1.75 13.33 -6.01
N GLY A 124 2.38 12.16 -5.91
CA GLY A 124 3.84 12.03 -5.90
C GLY A 124 4.48 12.37 -4.55
N LEU A 125 5.74 12.75 -4.58
CA LEU A 125 6.56 12.94 -3.38
C LEU A 125 6.21 14.20 -2.58
N ASN A 126 6.59 14.21 -1.29
CA ASN A 126 6.49 15.35 -0.37
C ASN A 126 5.07 15.93 -0.23
N ALA A 127 4.04 15.08 -0.33
CA ALA A 127 2.64 15.50 -0.32
C ALA A 127 2.27 16.30 0.94
N GLN A 128 2.78 15.93 2.11
CA GLN A 128 2.49 16.62 3.36
C GLN A 128 3.12 18.02 3.38
N LYS A 129 4.41 18.14 2.96
CA LYS A 129 5.08 19.43 2.84
C LYS A 129 4.33 20.35 1.89
N ARG A 130 3.98 19.84 0.71
CA ARG A 130 3.22 20.61 -0.30
C ARG A 130 1.85 21.05 0.21
N ALA A 131 1.17 20.24 1.00
CA ALA A 131 -0.10 20.61 1.61
C ALA A 131 0.04 21.75 2.64
N VAL A 132 1.12 21.73 3.44
CA VAL A 132 1.44 22.83 4.37
C VAL A 132 1.80 24.10 3.61
N ASP A 133 2.75 24.01 2.69
CA ASP A 133 3.28 25.15 1.93
C ASP A 133 2.21 25.85 1.08
N SER A 134 1.22 25.09 0.57
CA SER A 134 0.12 25.64 -0.22
C SER A 134 -0.98 26.30 0.59
N GLY A 135 -0.92 26.27 1.93
CA GLY A 135 -1.98 26.79 2.78
C GLY A 135 -3.29 25.96 2.71
N ALA A 136 -3.23 24.70 2.29
CA ALA A 136 -4.41 23.84 2.23
C ALA A 136 -5.07 23.72 3.60
N ARG A 137 -6.40 23.81 3.66
CA ARG A 137 -7.15 23.69 4.92
C ARG A 137 -7.39 22.24 5.35
N TYR A 138 -7.32 21.31 4.38
CA TYR A 138 -7.50 19.89 4.58
C TYR A 138 -6.49 19.10 3.74
N SER A 139 -6.01 18.01 4.32
CA SER A 139 -5.23 16.98 3.69
C SER A 139 -5.74 15.62 4.20
N GLY A 140 -4.95 14.56 4.13
CA GLY A 140 -5.36 13.24 4.63
C GLY A 140 -4.58 12.11 4.00
N CYS A 141 -5.23 10.98 3.81
CA CYS A 141 -4.66 9.85 3.09
C CYS A 141 -5.67 9.21 2.14
N THR A 142 -5.16 8.60 1.10
CA THR A 142 -5.92 7.88 0.08
C THR A 142 -5.35 6.49 -0.10
N VAL A 143 -6.20 5.46 0.03
CA VAL A 143 -5.89 4.11 -0.47
C VAL A 143 -6.53 3.97 -1.84
N HIS A 144 -5.73 3.60 -2.83
CA HIS A 144 -6.15 3.50 -4.22
C HIS A 144 -5.55 2.27 -4.88
N PHE A 145 -6.15 1.82 -5.96
CA PHE A 145 -5.54 0.83 -6.84
C PHE A 145 -4.37 1.46 -7.60
N VAL A 146 -3.33 0.69 -7.83
CA VAL A 146 -2.18 1.15 -8.62
C VAL A 146 -2.48 0.92 -10.09
N ASP A 147 -2.28 1.98 -10.89
CA ASP A 147 -2.26 1.97 -12.36
C ASP A 147 -0.88 2.43 -12.87
N GLU A 148 -0.74 2.63 -14.16
CA GLU A 148 0.54 3.00 -14.78
C GLU A 148 0.99 4.43 -14.48
N GLY A 149 0.07 5.29 -13.99
CA GLY A 149 0.37 6.65 -13.58
C GLY A 149 0.85 6.76 -12.12
N ILE A 150 1.30 7.95 -11.74
CA ILE A 150 1.70 8.22 -10.36
C ILE A 150 0.47 8.66 -9.56
N ASP A 151 0.03 7.81 -8.63
CA ASP A 151 -1.10 8.04 -7.74
C ASP A 151 -2.42 8.39 -8.48
N THR A 152 -2.61 7.85 -9.68
CA THR A 152 -3.76 8.16 -10.56
C THR A 152 -4.85 7.10 -10.56
N GLY A 153 -4.63 5.95 -9.97
CA GLY A 153 -5.53 4.81 -10.02
C GLY A 153 -6.84 5.01 -9.23
N PRO A 154 -7.80 4.09 -9.41
CA PRO A 154 -9.12 4.17 -8.77
C PRO A 154 -9.05 4.27 -7.24
N ILE A 155 -9.71 5.28 -6.68
CA ILE A 155 -9.71 5.56 -5.24
C ILE A 155 -10.68 4.60 -4.54
N LEU A 156 -10.21 3.96 -3.45
CA LEU A 156 -10.99 3.03 -2.66
C LEU A 156 -11.43 3.61 -1.31
N VAL A 157 -10.50 4.19 -0.53
CA VAL A 157 -10.78 4.76 0.79
C VAL A 157 -10.01 6.06 0.94
N GLN A 158 -10.69 7.09 1.47
CA GLN A 158 -10.06 8.34 1.85
C GLN A 158 -10.39 8.70 3.30
N LYS A 159 -9.42 9.29 4.02
CA LYS A 159 -9.61 9.83 5.36
C LYS A 159 -9.02 11.23 5.44
N VAL A 160 -9.86 12.18 5.81
CA VAL A 160 -9.52 13.60 5.89
C VAL A 160 -8.83 13.95 7.21
N VAL A 161 -7.88 14.88 7.15
CA VAL A 161 -7.19 15.52 8.28
C VAL A 161 -7.21 17.02 8.07
N LYS A 162 -7.65 17.79 9.08
CA LYS A 162 -7.56 19.24 9.06
C LYS A 162 -6.08 19.68 9.15
N VAL A 163 -5.64 20.56 8.27
CA VAL A 163 -4.34 21.23 8.37
C VAL A 163 -4.51 22.44 9.31
N ARG A 164 -3.62 22.58 10.28
CA ARG A 164 -3.61 23.66 11.26
C ARG A 164 -2.66 24.77 10.79
N SER A 165 -2.87 25.99 11.27
CA SER A 165 -2.03 27.13 10.92
C SER A 165 -0.58 27.00 11.41
N ASP A 166 -0.36 26.22 12.45
CA ASP A 166 0.95 25.94 13.07
C ASP A 166 1.57 24.59 12.65
N ASP A 167 1.01 23.92 11.63
CA ASP A 167 1.54 22.65 11.19
C ASP A 167 2.87 22.79 10.47
N THR A 168 3.78 21.90 10.84
CA THR A 168 4.94 21.52 10.02
C THR A 168 4.61 20.24 9.22
N GLU A 169 5.49 19.88 8.30
CA GLU A 169 5.39 18.60 7.59
C GLU A 169 5.26 17.42 8.56
N GLU A 170 6.09 17.40 9.63
CA GLU A 170 6.14 16.29 10.59
C GLU A 170 4.86 16.20 11.43
N THR A 171 4.32 17.33 11.87
CA THR A 171 3.09 17.35 12.69
C THR A 171 1.89 16.91 11.90
N LEU A 172 1.77 17.36 10.65
CA LEU A 172 0.74 16.92 9.72
C LEU A 172 0.91 15.42 9.37
N ALA A 173 2.13 15.00 9.02
CA ALA A 173 2.44 13.60 8.68
C ALA A 173 2.08 12.64 9.81
N LYS A 174 2.35 12.99 11.07
CA LYS A 174 1.98 12.19 12.25
C LYS A 174 0.46 11.98 12.36
N ARG A 175 -0.35 13.04 12.09
CA ARG A 175 -1.81 12.91 12.10
C ARG A 175 -2.36 12.14 10.91
N ILE A 176 -1.76 12.33 9.74
CA ILE A 176 -2.11 11.57 8.53
C ILE A 176 -1.80 10.08 8.76
N LEU A 177 -0.64 9.74 9.30
CA LEU A 177 -0.25 8.37 9.59
C LEU A 177 -1.27 7.65 10.50
N ALA A 178 -1.83 8.34 11.49
CA ALA A 178 -2.87 7.78 12.34
C ALA A 178 -4.16 7.46 11.56
N LYS A 179 -4.45 8.20 10.49
CA LYS A 179 -5.56 7.91 9.58
C LYS A 179 -5.22 6.79 8.58
N GLU A 180 -3.99 6.73 8.10
CA GLU A 180 -3.50 5.64 7.24
C GLU A 180 -3.67 4.27 7.93
N HIS A 181 -3.34 4.18 9.22
CA HIS A 181 -3.50 2.95 10.01
C HIS A 181 -4.96 2.50 10.17
N LYS A 182 -5.93 3.35 9.85
CA LYS A 182 -7.36 3.01 9.79
C LYS A 182 -7.82 2.73 8.35
N ALA A 183 -7.41 3.59 7.41
CA ALA A 183 -7.83 3.52 6.01
C ALA A 183 -7.32 2.26 5.31
N TYR A 184 -6.06 1.87 5.54
CA TYR A 184 -5.49 0.73 4.83
C TYR A 184 -6.12 -0.61 5.24
N PRO A 185 -6.27 -0.94 6.54
CA PRO A 185 -7.02 -2.13 6.95
C PRO A 185 -8.47 -2.15 6.45
N GLU A 186 -9.15 -1.00 6.44
CA GLU A 186 -10.51 -0.87 5.90
C GLU A 186 -10.56 -1.25 4.41
N ALA A 187 -9.62 -0.73 3.61
CA ALA A 187 -9.51 -1.07 2.19
C ALA A 187 -9.25 -2.57 1.96
N VAL A 188 -8.34 -3.16 2.73
CA VAL A 188 -8.05 -4.60 2.67
C VAL A 188 -9.28 -5.42 3.03
N ARG A 189 -10.06 -5.02 4.03
CA ARG A 189 -11.30 -5.67 4.44
C ARG A 189 -12.34 -5.64 3.34
N LEU A 190 -12.60 -4.47 2.74
CA LEU A 190 -13.58 -4.32 1.66
C LEU A 190 -13.30 -5.26 0.48
N ILE A 191 -12.01 -5.42 0.12
CA ILE A 191 -11.61 -6.34 -0.96
C ILE A 191 -11.76 -7.80 -0.52
N ALA A 192 -11.32 -8.14 0.69
CA ALA A 192 -11.38 -9.51 1.20
C ALA A 192 -12.83 -10.02 1.33
N GLU A 193 -13.74 -9.13 1.70
CA GLU A 193 -15.19 -9.39 1.81
C GLU A 193 -15.93 -9.29 0.46
N LYS A 194 -15.21 -9.00 -0.65
CA LYS A 194 -15.78 -8.82 -2.00
C LYS A 194 -16.83 -7.71 -2.08
N LYS A 195 -16.73 -6.70 -1.22
CA LYS A 195 -17.66 -5.57 -1.12
C LYS A 195 -17.35 -4.42 -2.05
N ILE A 196 -16.66 -4.67 -3.16
CA ILE A 196 -16.33 -3.63 -4.14
C ILE A 196 -16.48 -4.11 -5.57
N SER A 197 -16.76 -3.17 -6.46
CA SER A 197 -16.67 -3.32 -7.91
C SER A 197 -15.89 -2.15 -8.48
N VAL A 198 -14.92 -2.43 -9.35
CA VAL A 198 -14.12 -1.41 -10.05
C VAL A 198 -14.65 -1.24 -11.46
N ILE A 199 -15.15 -0.04 -11.79
CA ILE A 199 -15.71 0.29 -13.10
C ILE A 199 -14.95 1.51 -13.64
N GLY A 200 -14.03 1.28 -14.58
CA GLY A 200 -13.11 2.31 -15.06
C GLY A 200 -12.30 2.88 -13.90
N ARG A 201 -12.41 4.19 -13.67
CA ARG A 201 -11.71 4.90 -12.57
C ARG A 201 -12.54 4.99 -11.27
N LYS A 202 -13.72 4.41 -11.22
CA LYS A 202 -14.62 4.47 -10.05
C LYS A 202 -14.63 3.15 -9.32
N VAL A 203 -14.61 3.21 -7.99
CA VAL A 203 -14.87 2.06 -7.12
C VAL A 203 -16.24 2.22 -6.50
N LYS A 204 -17.12 1.24 -6.75
CA LYS A 204 -18.43 1.16 -6.11
C LYS A 204 -18.32 0.23 -4.90
N ILE A 205 -18.71 0.71 -3.72
CA ILE A 205 -18.88 -0.12 -2.53
C ILE A 205 -20.25 -0.79 -2.61
N LEU A 206 -20.27 -2.10 -2.43
CA LEU A 206 -21.46 -2.94 -2.45
C LEU A 206 -22.00 -3.05 -1.02
N SER A 207 -23.28 -2.94 -0.87
CA SER A 207 -23.99 -3.15 0.39
C SER A 207 -23.96 -4.60 0.85
#